data_f4e586d137cc71315d9b4f83f9abd91a
#
_entry.id   f4e586d137cc71315d9b4f83f9abd91a
#
_cell.length_a   1.000
_cell.length_b   1.000
_cell.length_c   1.000
_cell.angle_alpha   90.00
_cell.angle_beta   90.00
_cell.angle_gamma   90.00
#
_symmetry.space_group_name_H-M   'P 1'
#
loop_
_entity.id
_entity.type
_entity.pdbx_description
1 polymer ?
#
loop_
_entity_poly.entity_id
_entity_poly.type
_entity_poly.pdbx_seq_one_letter_code
_entity_poly.pdbx_strand_id
1 'polypeptide(L)'
;MRALGIILAGGNSNKMGELSAKRAVAAMPITGGYRAIDFALSNMTNSHIQKVAVFTQYNTRSLNEHLNSSKWWDFGRKQGGLYIFTPTITSENSYWYKGTADALYQNINFLKESHEPYVVIASGDGIYKLDYGKVLEEHISKGADITVVCKDLEPGEDDVNRFGVVQMDADNRIVDFEEKPLVAGNNTISTGIYV
;
A
#
# COMPACT_ATOMS: atom_id res chain seq x y z
N MET A 1 11.15 -12.96 8.79
CA MET A 1 10.50 -12.10 9.82
C MET A 1 8.99 -12.17 9.65
N ARG A 2 8.23 -11.95 10.73
CA ARG A 2 6.76 -11.96 10.64
C ARG A 2 6.25 -10.54 10.54
N ALA A 3 5.43 -10.27 9.53
CA ALA A 3 4.79 -8.97 9.32
C ALA A 3 3.39 -9.15 8.75
N LEU A 4 2.50 -8.20 9.05
CA LEU A 4 1.21 -8.05 8.41
C LEU A 4 1.38 -7.17 7.17
N GLY A 5 0.98 -7.65 6.00
CA GLY A 5 0.89 -6.84 4.80
C GLY A 5 -0.44 -6.10 4.72
N ILE A 6 -0.40 -4.82 4.37
CA ILE A 6 -1.59 -4.02 4.07
C ILE A 6 -1.45 -3.45 2.68
N ILE A 7 -2.44 -3.69 1.83
CA ILE A 7 -2.50 -3.12 0.49
C ILE A 7 -3.68 -2.14 0.41
N LEU A 8 -3.36 -0.88 0.17
CA LEU A 8 -4.34 0.20 0.02
C LEU A 8 -4.84 0.23 -1.44
N ALA A 9 -6.05 -0.24 -1.66
CA ALA A 9 -6.65 -0.38 -2.99
C ALA A 9 -8.01 0.36 -3.13
N GLY A 10 -8.24 1.34 -2.25
CA GLY A 10 -9.48 2.13 -2.20
C GLY A 10 -9.46 3.39 -3.05
N GLY A 11 -8.36 3.68 -3.76
CA GLY A 11 -8.22 4.90 -4.55
C GLY A 11 -9.16 4.96 -5.75
N ASN A 12 -9.68 6.17 -6.00
CA ASN A 12 -10.39 6.54 -7.23
C ASN A 12 -9.52 7.55 -8.00
N SER A 13 -9.25 7.28 -9.27
CA SER A 13 -8.43 8.16 -10.10
C SER A 13 -9.20 8.68 -11.30
N ASN A 14 -9.54 9.95 -11.28
CA ASN A 14 -10.12 10.63 -12.44
C ASN A 14 -9.14 10.71 -13.62
N LYS A 15 -7.83 10.51 -13.39
CA LYS A 15 -6.80 10.55 -14.44
C LYS A 15 -6.90 9.38 -15.42
N MET A 16 -7.53 8.27 -15.02
CA MET A 16 -7.74 7.10 -15.87
C MET A 16 -9.01 7.19 -16.72
N GLY A 17 -9.78 8.28 -16.61
CA GLY A 17 -10.98 8.53 -17.41
C GLY A 17 -11.99 7.38 -17.33
N GLU A 18 -12.50 6.95 -18.48
CA GLU A 18 -13.50 5.88 -18.58
C GLU A 18 -13.01 4.52 -18.05
N LEU A 19 -11.71 4.27 -18.04
CA LEU A 19 -11.14 3.01 -17.55
C LEU A 19 -11.44 2.79 -16.08
N SER A 20 -11.42 3.85 -15.26
CA SER A 20 -11.71 3.78 -13.82
C SER A 20 -13.19 3.98 -13.46
N ALA A 21 -14.04 4.34 -14.43
CA ALA A 21 -15.46 4.59 -14.19
C ALA A 21 -16.21 3.39 -13.61
N LYS A 22 -15.81 2.16 -13.96
CA LYS A 22 -16.46 0.91 -13.53
C LYS A 22 -15.54 -0.08 -12.85
N ARG A 23 -14.27 0.28 -12.62
CA ARG A 23 -13.25 -0.63 -12.10
C ARG A 23 -12.28 0.12 -11.20
N ALA A 24 -11.92 -0.47 -10.06
CA ALA A 24 -10.87 0.06 -9.20
C ALA A 24 -9.53 0.15 -9.94
N VAL A 25 -8.72 1.18 -9.68
CA VAL A 25 -7.41 1.35 -10.33
C VAL A 25 -6.52 0.12 -10.08
N ALA A 26 -6.52 -0.39 -8.86
CA ALA A 26 -5.79 -1.61 -8.48
C ALA A 26 -6.22 -2.86 -9.29
N ALA A 27 -7.43 -2.87 -9.87
CA ALA A 27 -7.94 -3.96 -10.71
C ALA A 27 -7.69 -3.75 -12.21
N MET A 28 -6.96 -2.70 -12.60
CA MET A 28 -6.66 -2.45 -14.02
C MET A 28 -5.74 -3.53 -14.57
N PRO A 29 -6.08 -4.10 -15.74
CA PRO A 29 -5.18 -5.02 -16.43
C PRO A 29 -3.96 -4.25 -16.96
N ILE A 30 -2.78 -4.79 -16.69
CA ILE A 30 -1.51 -4.20 -17.12
C ILE A 30 -0.96 -4.98 -18.32
N THR A 31 -0.91 -6.31 -18.22
CA THR A 31 -0.46 -7.18 -19.31
C THR A 31 -1.05 -8.57 -19.14
N GLY A 32 -1.54 -9.17 -20.22
CA GLY A 32 -2.14 -10.50 -20.20
C GLY A 32 -3.23 -10.64 -19.13
N GLY A 33 -3.04 -11.54 -18.19
CA GLY A 33 -3.96 -11.77 -17.07
C GLY A 33 -3.65 -10.96 -15.80
N TYR A 34 -2.54 -10.20 -15.77
CA TYR A 34 -2.10 -9.47 -14.58
C TYR A 34 -2.80 -8.14 -14.41
N ARG A 35 -3.10 -7.80 -13.16
CA ARG A 35 -3.65 -6.51 -12.73
C ARG A 35 -2.63 -5.74 -11.90
N ALA A 36 -2.83 -4.45 -11.72
CA ALA A 36 -1.90 -3.62 -10.95
C ALA A 36 -1.61 -4.18 -9.55
N ILE A 37 -2.64 -4.62 -8.83
CA ILE A 37 -2.50 -5.17 -7.48
C ILE A 37 -1.63 -6.43 -7.40
N ASP A 38 -1.50 -7.19 -8.49
CA ASP A 38 -0.74 -8.44 -8.51
C ASP A 38 0.75 -8.21 -8.24
N PHE A 39 1.27 -7.02 -8.57
CA PHE A 39 2.65 -6.64 -8.26
C PHE A 39 2.87 -6.51 -6.75
N ALA A 40 1.99 -5.79 -6.06
CA ALA A 40 2.06 -5.65 -4.60
C ALA A 40 1.87 -7.01 -3.90
N LEU A 41 0.90 -7.82 -4.33
CA LEU A 41 0.67 -9.17 -3.79
C LEU A 41 1.87 -10.09 -4.02
N SER A 42 2.47 -10.04 -5.20
CA SER A 42 3.68 -10.82 -5.52
C SER A 42 4.87 -10.38 -4.68
N ASN A 43 5.06 -9.08 -4.46
CA ASN A 43 6.10 -8.57 -3.57
C ASN A 43 5.88 -9.04 -2.12
N MET A 44 4.62 -9.05 -1.61
CA MET A 44 4.29 -9.60 -0.29
C MET A 44 4.66 -11.08 -0.18
N THR A 45 4.23 -11.89 -1.14
CA THR A 45 4.52 -13.33 -1.17
C THR A 45 6.02 -13.61 -1.26
N ASN A 46 6.72 -12.93 -2.15
CA ASN A 46 8.17 -13.09 -2.34
C ASN A 46 8.98 -12.64 -1.12
N SER A 47 8.44 -11.73 -0.32
CA SER A 47 9.00 -11.28 0.96
C SER A 47 8.54 -12.12 2.16
N HIS A 48 7.88 -13.28 1.90
CA HIS A 48 7.34 -14.18 2.93
C HIS A 48 6.32 -13.56 3.89
N ILE A 49 5.63 -12.50 3.47
CA ILE A 49 4.52 -11.90 4.20
C ILE A 49 3.27 -12.69 3.83
N GLN A 50 2.82 -13.57 4.73
CA GLN A 50 1.76 -14.55 4.46
C GLN A 50 0.35 -14.07 4.87
N LYS A 51 0.26 -13.08 5.73
CA LYS A 51 -1.01 -12.48 6.17
C LYS A 51 -1.13 -11.10 5.53
N VAL A 52 -2.10 -10.94 4.65
CA VAL A 52 -2.27 -9.71 3.86
C VAL A 52 -3.72 -9.22 3.94
N ALA A 53 -3.90 -7.95 4.25
CA ALA A 53 -5.17 -7.26 4.21
C ALA A 53 -5.21 -6.29 3.01
N VAL A 54 -6.27 -6.33 2.23
CA VAL A 54 -6.51 -5.39 1.12
C VAL A 54 -7.67 -4.49 1.50
N PHE A 55 -7.44 -3.19 1.58
CA PHE A 55 -8.46 -2.20 1.87
C PHE A 55 -9.01 -1.62 0.57
N THR A 56 -10.29 -1.87 0.32
CA THR A 56 -10.97 -1.50 -0.93
C THR A 56 -12.12 -0.54 -0.64
N GLN A 57 -12.51 0.29 -1.59
CA GLN A 57 -13.60 1.25 -1.40
C GLN A 57 -14.45 1.47 -2.66
N TYR A 58 -13.84 1.87 -3.78
CA TYR A 58 -14.56 2.20 -5.02
C TYR A 58 -14.48 1.07 -6.04
N ASN A 59 -15.58 0.82 -6.75
CA ASN A 59 -15.67 -0.12 -7.87
C ASN A 59 -15.06 -1.50 -7.59
N THR A 60 -15.30 -2.03 -6.37
CA THR A 60 -14.58 -3.17 -5.79
C THR A 60 -14.92 -4.51 -6.43
N ARG A 61 -16.06 -4.65 -7.12
CA ARG A 61 -16.57 -5.93 -7.59
C ARG A 61 -15.53 -6.74 -8.37
N SER A 62 -14.98 -6.14 -9.43
CA SER A 62 -13.99 -6.81 -10.28
C SER A 62 -12.67 -7.08 -9.55
N LEU A 63 -12.31 -6.23 -8.57
CA LEU A 63 -11.15 -6.44 -7.71
C LEU A 63 -11.36 -7.63 -6.78
N ASN A 64 -12.50 -7.68 -6.09
CA ASN A 64 -12.84 -8.76 -5.17
C ASN A 64 -12.95 -10.12 -5.88
N GLU A 65 -13.56 -10.16 -7.09
CA GLU A 65 -13.59 -11.36 -7.93
C GLU A 65 -12.18 -11.86 -8.26
N HIS A 66 -11.24 -10.97 -8.56
CA HIS A 66 -9.86 -11.33 -8.82
C HIS A 66 -9.13 -11.84 -7.57
N LEU A 67 -9.31 -11.18 -6.44
CA LEU A 67 -8.68 -11.52 -5.17
C LEU A 67 -9.22 -12.84 -4.57
N ASN A 68 -10.45 -13.20 -4.85
CA ASN A 68 -11.03 -14.47 -4.39
C ASN A 68 -10.29 -15.69 -4.94
N SER A 69 -9.57 -15.55 -6.02
CA SER A 69 -8.68 -16.59 -6.56
C SER A 69 -7.30 -16.53 -5.91
N SER A 70 -7.23 -16.61 -4.57
CA SER A 70 -6.00 -16.49 -3.77
C SER A 70 -4.92 -17.57 -4.07
N LYS A 71 -5.20 -18.53 -4.94
CA LYS A 71 -4.30 -19.64 -5.29
C LYS A 71 -2.96 -19.19 -5.87
N TRP A 72 -2.92 -18.04 -6.54
CA TRP A 72 -1.73 -17.56 -7.23
C TRP A 72 -0.63 -17.04 -6.29
N TRP A 73 -1.00 -16.63 -5.07
CA TRP A 73 -0.08 -16.00 -4.11
C TRP A 73 0.18 -16.83 -2.85
N ASP A 74 -0.35 -18.07 -2.77
CA ASP A 74 -0.16 -19.01 -1.64
C ASP A 74 -0.53 -18.43 -0.25
N PHE A 75 -1.53 -17.55 -0.19
CA PHE A 75 -2.06 -17.04 1.08
C PHE A 75 -3.00 -18.00 1.82
N GLY A 76 -3.19 -19.21 1.32
CA GLY A 76 -4.13 -20.19 1.87
C GLY A 76 -3.61 -21.06 3.01
N ARG A 77 -2.45 -20.76 3.60
CA ARG A 77 -1.85 -21.57 4.67
C ARG A 77 -2.52 -21.32 6.02
N LYS A 78 -2.37 -22.27 6.96
CA LYS A 78 -2.99 -22.24 8.30
C LYS A 78 -2.71 -20.96 9.13
N GLN A 79 -1.61 -20.26 8.88
CA GLN A 79 -1.18 -19.09 9.64
C GLN A 79 -1.18 -17.80 8.81
N GLY A 80 -1.68 -17.83 7.59
CA GLY A 80 -1.76 -16.70 6.70
C GLY A 80 -3.19 -16.39 6.28
N GLY A 81 -3.34 -15.63 5.21
CA GLY A 81 -4.63 -15.34 4.59
C GLY A 81 -4.61 -14.04 3.81
N LEU A 82 -5.48 -13.97 2.82
CA LEU A 82 -5.82 -12.76 2.12
C LEU A 82 -7.18 -12.28 2.64
N TYR A 83 -7.20 -11.13 3.28
CA TYR A 83 -8.38 -10.52 3.88
C TYR A 83 -8.77 -9.28 3.08
N ILE A 84 -10.04 -9.17 2.72
CA ILE A 84 -10.55 -8.03 1.96
C ILE A 84 -11.47 -7.22 2.87
N PHE A 85 -11.14 -5.95 3.07
CA PHE A 85 -11.91 -5.02 3.87
C PHE A 85 -12.52 -3.94 2.99
N THR A 86 -13.80 -3.69 3.22
CA THR A 86 -14.55 -2.58 2.65
C THR A 86 -15.09 -1.71 3.77
N PRO A 87 -15.40 -0.43 3.53
CA PRO A 87 -16.10 0.37 4.53
C PRO A 87 -17.37 -0.35 5.02
N THR A 88 -17.53 -0.44 6.32
CA THR A 88 -18.65 -1.13 6.93
C THR A 88 -19.47 -0.15 7.77
N ILE A 89 -20.78 -0.16 7.60
CA ILE A 89 -21.68 0.59 8.45
C ILE A 89 -21.80 -0.14 9.78
N THR A 90 -21.45 0.56 10.86
CA THR A 90 -21.60 0.11 12.25
C THR A 90 -22.39 1.12 13.05
N SER A 91 -22.71 0.83 14.31
CA SER A 91 -23.32 1.83 15.22
C SER A 91 -22.46 3.07 15.44
N GLU A 92 -21.14 2.94 15.29
CA GLU A 92 -20.16 4.00 15.54
C GLU A 92 -19.68 4.69 14.26
N ASN A 93 -19.82 4.03 13.10
CA ASN A 93 -19.35 4.54 11.82
C ASN A 93 -20.35 4.22 10.69
N SER A 94 -20.78 5.27 9.98
CA SER A 94 -21.66 5.17 8.81
C SER A 94 -21.04 5.75 7.54
N TYR A 95 -19.72 5.99 7.53
CA TYR A 95 -19.03 6.71 6.46
C TYR A 95 -18.05 5.82 5.71
N TRP A 96 -17.78 6.20 4.47
CA TRP A 96 -16.68 5.72 3.67
C TRP A 96 -15.34 6.10 4.31
N TYR A 97 -14.26 5.40 3.96
CA TYR A 97 -12.93 5.81 4.39
C TYR A 97 -12.64 7.22 3.87
N LYS A 98 -12.30 8.13 4.79
CA LYS A 98 -11.97 9.53 4.47
C LYS A 98 -10.59 9.68 3.82
N GLY A 99 -9.75 8.65 3.94
CA GLY A 99 -8.40 8.60 3.42
C GLY A 99 -7.71 7.29 3.83
N THR A 100 -6.44 7.16 3.47
CA THR A 100 -5.65 5.94 3.73
C THR A 100 -5.45 5.68 5.23
N ALA A 101 -5.15 6.72 6.00
CA ALA A 101 -5.00 6.60 7.45
C ALA A 101 -6.32 6.23 8.14
N ASP A 102 -7.44 6.78 7.67
CA ASP A 102 -8.77 6.45 8.20
C ASP A 102 -9.16 5.00 7.90
N ALA A 103 -8.78 4.48 6.72
CA ALA A 103 -8.98 3.06 6.40
C ALA A 103 -8.23 2.14 7.38
N LEU A 104 -7.01 2.50 7.77
CA LEU A 104 -6.25 1.79 8.80
C LEU A 104 -6.93 1.89 10.16
N TYR A 105 -7.35 3.11 10.54
CA TYR A 105 -7.98 3.37 11.83
C TYR A 105 -9.30 2.61 12.01
N GLN A 106 -10.17 2.61 11.01
CA GLN A 106 -11.44 1.88 11.06
C GLN A 106 -11.24 0.35 11.18
N ASN A 107 -10.08 -0.16 10.78
CA ASN A 107 -9.74 -1.58 10.85
C ASN A 107 -8.66 -1.88 11.90
N ILE A 108 -8.45 -0.98 12.87
CA ILE A 108 -7.37 -1.07 13.87
C ILE A 108 -7.44 -2.35 14.72
N ASN A 109 -8.63 -2.86 14.98
CA ASN A 109 -8.81 -4.09 15.74
C ASN A 109 -8.21 -5.29 15.01
N PHE A 110 -8.38 -5.39 13.69
CA PHE A 110 -7.73 -6.43 12.91
C PHE A 110 -6.20 -6.37 12.99
N LEU A 111 -5.63 -5.16 12.97
CA LEU A 111 -4.19 -4.97 13.13
C LEU A 111 -3.72 -5.45 14.50
N LYS A 112 -4.41 -5.04 15.58
CA LYS A 112 -4.11 -5.44 16.97
C LYS A 112 -4.23 -6.95 17.20
N GLU A 113 -5.25 -7.58 16.62
CA GLU A 113 -5.52 -9.01 16.72
C GLU A 113 -4.61 -9.86 15.82
N SER A 114 -3.89 -9.24 14.90
CA SER A 114 -3.00 -9.97 13.98
C SER A 114 -1.81 -10.59 14.69
N HIS A 115 -1.38 -10.02 15.83
CA HIS A 115 -0.19 -10.40 16.61
C HIS A 115 1.12 -10.41 15.80
N GLU A 116 1.16 -9.73 14.65
CA GLU A 116 2.37 -9.55 13.89
C GLU A 116 3.14 -8.32 14.43
N PRO A 117 4.47 -8.44 14.66
CA PRO A 117 5.25 -7.37 15.28
C PRO A 117 5.43 -6.14 14.38
N TYR A 118 5.29 -6.32 13.08
CA TYR A 118 5.49 -5.27 12.08
C TYR A 118 4.33 -5.23 11.09
N VAL A 119 4.12 -4.06 10.50
CA VAL A 119 3.13 -3.83 9.44
C VAL A 119 3.84 -3.26 8.23
N VAL A 120 3.65 -3.87 7.06
CA VAL A 120 4.11 -3.35 5.77
C VAL A 120 2.91 -2.83 5.01
N ILE A 121 2.91 -1.54 4.67
CA ILE A 121 1.84 -0.87 3.94
C ILE A 121 2.32 -0.57 2.52
N ALA A 122 1.52 -0.92 1.51
CA ALA A 122 1.81 -0.65 0.11
C ALA A 122 0.57 -0.20 -0.65
N SER A 123 0.75 0.54 -1.76
CA SER A 123 -0.33 0.87 -2.67
C SER A 123 -0.67 -0.31 -3.59
N GLY A 124 -1.96 -0.52 -3.85
CA GLY A 124 -2.44 -1.58 -4.74
C GLY A 124 -2.39 -1.23 -6.24
N ASP A 125 -2.05 0.00 -6.58
CA ASP A 125 -1.90 0.48 -7.96
C ASP A 125 -0.44 0.72 -8.38
N GLY A 126 0.50 0.51 -7.46
CA GLY A 126 1.92 0.63 -7.73
C GLY A 126 2.48 -0.57 -8.50
N ILE A 127 3.17 -0.29 -9.62
CA ILE A 127 3.81 -1.31 -10.45
C ILE A 127 5.31 -1.25 -10.24
N TYR A 128 5.82 -2.10 -9.36
CA TYR A 128 7.23 -2.15 -9.01
C TYR A 128 7.61 -3.55 -8.49
N LYS A 129 8.91 -3.81 -8.42
CA LYS A 129 9.49 -4.99 -7.77
C LYS A 129 10.31 -4.53 -6.57
N LEU A 130 9.94 -4.97 -5.38
CA LEU A 130 10.61 -4.64 -4.13
C LEU A 130 10.59 -5.84 -3.19
N ASP A 131 11.72 -6.10 -2.55
CA ASP A 131 11.84 -7.06 -1.46
C ASP A 131 11.56 -6.34 -0.14
N TYR A 132 10.36 -6.52 0.40
CA TYR A 132 9.97 -5.94 1.68
C TYR A 132 10.74 -6.54 2.86
N GLY A 133 11.34 -7.72 2.70
CA GLY A 133 12.21 -8.31 3.71
C GLY A 133 13.42 -7.40 4.00
N LYS A 134 14.03 -6.83 2.96
CA LYS A 134 15.14 -5.87 3.11
C LYS A 134 14.72 -4.59 3.79
N VAL A 135 13.52 -4.09 3.48
CA VAL A 135 12.97 -2.88 4.14
C VAL A 135 12.73 -3.14 5.63
N LEU A 136 12.19 -4.33 5.96
CA LEU A 136 12.00 -4.76 7.35
C LEU A 136 13.33 -4.92 8.09
N GLU A 137 14.35 -5.48 7.45
CA GLU A 137 15.70 -5.60 8.02
C GLU A 137 16.29 -4.23 8.37
N GLU A 138 16.17 -3.28 7.46
CA GLU A 138 16.62 -1.90 7.69
C GLU A 138 15.83 -1.22 8.81
N HIS A 139 14.49 -1.36 8.82
CA HIS A 139 13.60 -0.84 9.85
C HIS A 139 14.04 -1.32 11.26
N ILE A 140 14.28 -2.63 11.39
CA ILE A 140 14.67 -3.24 12.66
C ILE A 140 16.09 -2.81 13.05
N SER A 141 17.02 -2.79 12.11
CA SER A 141 18.42 -2.45 12.38
C SER A 141 18.57 -1.03 12.90
N LYS A 142 17.73 -0.11 12.42
CA LYS A 142 17.69 1.28 12.88
C LYS A 142 16.82 1.52 14.10
N GLY A 143 16.05 0.53 14.55
CA GLY A 143 15.08 0.68 15.63
C GLY A 143 14.06 1.80 15.35
N ALA A 144 13.68 1.93 14.08
CA ALA A 144 12.77 2.98 13.64
C ALA A 144 11.33 2.70 14.09
N ASP A 145 10.56 3.74 14.37
CA ASP A 145 9.11 3.64 14.61
C ASP A 145 8.35 3.56 13.28
N ILE A 146 8.84 4.29 12.27
CA ILE A 146 8.29 4.27 10.90
C ILE A 146 9.48 4.32 9.91
N THR A 147 9.42 3.48 8.88
CA THR A 147 10.34 3.52 7.74
C THR A 147 9.55 3.81 6.48
N VAL A 148 10.01 4.78 5.70
CA VAL A 148 9.41 5.19 4.43
C VAL A 148 10.33 4.80 3.28
N VAL A 149 9.80 4.11 2.28
CA VAL A 149 10.56 3.85 1.05
C VAL A 149 10.48 5.08 0.17
N CYS A 150 11.63 5.68 -0.10
CA CYS A 150 11.77 6.89 -0.90
C CYS A 150 12.44 6.60 -2.25
N LYS A 151 12.26 7.52 -3.18
CA LYS A 151 12.92 7.52 -4.49
C LYS A 151 13.32 8.96 -4.83
N ASP A 152 14.55 9.13 -5.31
CA ASP A 152 14.96 10.38 -5.94
C ASP A 152 14.48 10.38 -7.39
N LEU A 153 13.73 11.40 -7.78
CA LEU A 153 13.27 11.57 -9.15
C LEU A 153 14.35 12.25 -10.00
N GLU A 154 14.60 11.70 -11.17
CA GLU A 154 15.47 12.33 -12.16
C GLU A 154 14.78 13.53 -12.82
N PRO A 155 15.56 14.55 -13.27
CA PRO A 155 14.99 15.70 -13.95
C PRO A 155 14.16 15.28 -15.18
N GLY A 156 12.87 15.64 -15.19
CA GLY A 156 11.93 15.31 -16.27
C GLY A 156 11.21 13.95 -16.14
N GLU A 157 11.48 13.17 -15.07
CA GLU A 157 10.82 11.88 -14.86
C GLU A 157 9.34 12.05 -14.46
N ASP A 158 9.03 12.94 -13.54
CA ASP A 158 7.65 13.32 -13.14
C ASP A 158 7.69 14.66 -12.38
N ASP A 159 6.50 15.21 -12.08
CA ASP A 159 6.34 16.41 -11.25
C ASP A 159 6.38 16.02 -9.77
N VAL A 160 7.46 16.40 -9.08
CA VAL A 160 7.71 16.12 -7.67
C VAL A 160 6.56 16.60 -6.78
N ASN A 161 5.91 17.70 -7.15
CA ASN A 161 4.80 18.31 -6.38
C ASN A 161 3.54 17.43 -6.34
N ARG A 162 3.53 16.31 -7.04
CA ARG A 162 2.42 15.34 -7.01
C ARG A 162 2.54 14.30 -5.91
N PHE A 163 3.67 14.27 -5.21
CA PHE A 163 4.04 13.28 -4.21
C PHE A 163 4.27 13.91 -2.84
N GLY A 164 4.36 13.09 -1.82
CA GLY A 164 4.93 13.49 -0.54
C GLY A 164 6.44 13.67 -0.70
N VAL A 165 6.96 14.84 -0.41
CA VAL A 165 8.39 15.18 -0.50
C VAL A 165 9.03 14.99 0.87
N VAL A 166 10.17 14.31 0.89
CA VAL A 166 10.85 13.91 2.11
C VAL A 166 12.21 14.59 2.19
N GLN A 167 12.50 15.23 3.32
CA GLN A 167 13.84 15.69 3.64
C GLN A 167 14.50 14.75 4.66
N MET A 168 15.74 14.37 4.40
CA MET A 168 16.51 13.46 5.23
C MET A 168 17.83 14.07 5.63
N ASP A 169 18.31 13.70 6.81
CA ASP A 169 19.69 13.98 7.25
C ASP A 169 20.70 12.97 6.68
N ALA A 170 21.95 13.10 7.07
CA ALA A 170 23.06 12.24 6.60
C ALA A 170 22.91 10.77 7.04
N ASP A 171 22.09 10.47 8.05
CA ASP A 171 21.81 9.13 8.57
C ASP A 171 20.54 8.55 7.97
N ASN A 172 19.96 9.20 6.94
CA ASN A 172 18.68 8.89 6.32
C ASN A 172 17.48 8.95 7.30
N ARG A 173 17.58 9.79 8.34
CA ARG A 173 16.45 10.08 9.21
C ARG A 173 15.61 11.18 8.58
N ILE A 174 14.30 10.96 8.51
CA ILE A 174 13.36 11.95 8.01
C ILE A 174 13.30 13.11 9.01
N VAL A 175 13.64 14.31 8.55
CA VAL A 175 13.60 15.56 9.33
C VAL A 175 12.42 16.44 8.95
N ASP A 176 11.87 16.26 7.73
CA ASP A 176 10.68 16.95 7.27
C ASP A 176 9.92 16.13 6.22
N PHE A 177 8.62 16.30 6.18
CA PHE A 177 7.72 15.64 5.21
C PHE A 177 6.61 16.60 4.80
N GLU A 178 6.51 16.88 3.51
CA GLU A 178 5.48 17.76 2.97
C GLU A 178 4.65 17.04 1.89
N GLU A 179 3.34 16.90 2.13
CA GLU A 179 2.44 16.25 1.18
C GLU A 179 2.05 17.19 0.05
N LYS A 180 2.45 16.85 -1.17
CA LYS A 180 2.13 17.61 -2.40
C LYS A 180 2.37 19.10 -2.28
N PRO A 181 3.61 19.52 -1.98
CA PRO A 181 3.94 20.93 -1.80
C PRO A 181 3.71 21.72 -3.08
N LEU A 182 3.37 23.00 -2.94
CA LEU A 182 3.30 23.90 -4.10
C LEU A 182 4.66 24.10 -4.77
N VAL A 183 5.73 24.11 -3.96
CA VAL A 183 7.12 24.20 -4.40
C VAL A 183 7.91 23.17 -3.61
N ALA A 184 8.43 22.16 -4.31
CA ALA A 184 9.24 21.12 -3.67
C ALA A 184 10.62 21.63 -3.28
N GLY A 185 11.07 21.32 -2.06
CA GLY A 185 12.41 21.70 -1.58
C GLY A 185 13.54 20.80 -2.10
N ASN A 186 13.21 19.59 -2.58
CA ASN A 186 14.13 18.61 -3.16
C ASN A 186 13.38 17.65 -4.11
N ASN A 187 14.05 16.63 -4.62
CA ASN A 187 13.49 15.63 -5.55
C ASN A 187 13.25 14.25 -4.93
N THR A 188 13.43 14.11 -3.61
CA THR A 188 13.19 12.84 -2.90
C THR A 188 11.71 12.70 -2.55
N ILE A 189 11.06 11.69 -3.11
CA ILE A 189 9.63 11.44 -2.91
C ILE A 189 9.36 10.20 -2.08
N SER A 190 8.26 10.22 -1.33
CA SER A 190 7.68 9.01 -0.74
C SER A 190 7.00 8.18 -1.83
N THR A 191 7.29 6.89 -1.86
CA THR A 191 6.66 5.96 -2.80
C THR A 191 5.32 5.40 -2.29
N GLY A 192 4.88 5.82 -1.10
CA GLY A 192 3.67 5.29 -0.48
C GLY A 192 3.84 3.88 0.10
N ILE A 193 5.07 3.46 0.37
CA ILE A 193 5.41 2.19 1.00
C ILE A 193 6.02 2.47 2.37
N TYR A 194 5.45 1.84 3.40
CA TYR A 194 5.81 2.09 4.80
C TYR A 194 5.99 0.79 5.57
N VAL A 195 6.84 0.82 6.57
CA VAL A 195 6.96 -0.19 7.62
C VAL A 195 6.80 0.47 8.96
#